data_e2cf5d02aef9287e3b08fce63900cbf9
#
_entry.id   e2cf5d02aef9287e3b08fce63900cbf9
#
_cell.length_a   1.000
_cell.length_b   1.000
_cell.length_c   1.000
_cell.angle_alpha   90.00
_cell.angle_beta   90.00
_cell.angle_gamma   90.00
#
_symmetry.space_group_name_H-M   'P 1'
#
loop_
_entity.id
_entity.type
_entity.pdbx_description
1 polymer ?
#
loop_
_entity_poly.entity_id
_entity_poly.type
_entity_poly.pdbx_seq_one_letter_code
_entity_poly.pdbx_strand_id
1 'polypeptide(L)'
;HTMLDKWREPLRKLGVDPLGEKPAEQLEKKKLDKLLAEGDAEAGGIIHSAVEDFAQALTFVIKRYLKTASWRETEAIVIGGGFRESRVGELAAGRTEALLKADEVPIEIELIKNHPNEAGLIGAAHLMPSWMLEGFDGMLAVDIGGSNIRAGIVELKLRKAKDLSKAAVYA
;
A
#
# COMPACT_ATOMS: atom_id res chain seq x y z
N HIS A 1 4.73 10.60 7.62
CA HIS A 1 5.63 11.25 8.59
C HIS A 1 4.91 12.39 9.32
N THR A 2 4.38 13.36 8.61
CA THR A 2 3.68 14.52 9.19
C THR A 2 2.58 14.15 10.20
N MET A 3 1.84 13.07 9.98
CA MET A 3 0.81 12.58 10.91
C MET A 3 1.42 12.10 12.24
N LEU A 4 2.56 11.42 12.19
CA LEU A 4 3.28 11.01 13.40
C LEU A 4 3.83 12.23 14.17
N ASP A 5 4.41 13.19 13.47
CA ASP A 5 5.00 14.38 14.10
C ASP A 5 3.94 15.22 14.81
N LYS A 6 2.75 15.33 14.25
CA LYS A 6 1.60 16.00 14.89
C LYS A 6 1.36 15.49 16.33
N TRP A 7 1.48 14.19 16.56
CA TRP A 7 1.23 13.56 17.85
C TRP A 7 2.47 13.49 18.75
N ARG A 8 3.67 13.49 18.17
CA ARG A 8 4.95 13.43 18.89
C ARG A 8 5.42 14.79 19.39
N GLU A 9 5.21 15.83 18.59
CA GLU A 9 5.78 17.16 18.89
C GLU A 9 5.36 17.74 20.25
N PRO A 10 4.10 17.63 20.69
CA PRO A 10 3.71 18.07 22.03
C PRO A 10 4.47 17.36 23.14
N LEU A 11 4.69 16.06 23.01
CA LEU A 11 5.40 15.23 23.99
C LEU A 11 6.91 15.54 23.99
N ARG A 12 7.50 15.74 22.81
CA ARG A 12 8.90 16.15 22.66
C ARG A 12 9.21 17.47 23.36
N LYS A 13 8.29 18.41 23.35
CA LYS A 13 8.41 19.68 24.10
C LYS A 13 8.46 19.47 25.63
N LEU A 14 7.95 18.36 26.10
CA LEU A 14 8.03 17.92 27.50
C LEU A 14 9.23 17.02 27.79
N GLY A 15 10.10 16.78 26.79
CA GLY A 15 11.27 15.92 26.91
C GLY A 15 10.98 14.43 26.80
N VAL A 16 9.78 14.05 26.35
CA VAL A 16 9.34 12.64 26.20
C VAL A 16 9.09 12.33 24.73
N ASP A 17 9.63 11.23 24.23
CA ASP A 17 9.32 10.71 22.89
C ASP A 17 9.18 9.18 22.90
N PRO A 18 7.96 8.66 23.01
CA PRO A 18 7.71 7.21 23.08
C PRO A 18 8.17 6.43 21.83
N LEU A 19 8.33 7.12 20.70
CA LEU A 19 8.86 6.49 19.46
C LEU A 19 10.38 6.61 19.33
N GLY A 20 11.04 7.30 20.26
CA GLY A 20 12.48 7.56 20.33
C GLY A 20 12.94 8.78 19.54
N GLU A 21 14.22 9.13 19.65
CA GLU A 21 14.76 10.42 19.21
C GLU A 21 14.78 10.67 17.70
N LYS A 22 14.71 9.60 16.88
CA LYS A 22 14.77 9.74 15.41
C LYS A 22 13.60 10.55 14.86
N PRO A 23 13.83 11.47 13.90
CA PRO A 23 12.73 12.13 13.18
C PRO A 23 11.83 11.12 12.47
N ALA A 24 10.57 11.50 12.23
CA ALA A 24 9.57 10.58 11.66
C ALA A 24 9.98 10.04 10.28
N GLU A 25 10.69 10.83 9.47
CA GLU A 25 11.18 10.42 8.15
C GLU A 25 12.20 9.28 8.23
N GLN A 26 12.92 9.15 9.35
CA GLN A 26 13.92 8.11 9.60
C GLN A 26 13.38 6.91 10.36
N LEU A 27 12.10 6.93 10.73
CA LEU A 27 11.46 5.79 11.37
C LEU A 27 11.13 4.73 10.33
N GLU A 28 11.78 3.58 10.46
CA GLU A 28 11.49 2.42 9.61
C GLU A 28 10.12 1.83 9.97
N LYS A 29 9.40 1.34 8.95
CA LYS A 29 8.10 0.67 9.12
C LYS A 29 8.19 -0.49 10.11
N LYS A 30 9.23 -1.32 10.00
CA LYS A 30 9.47 -2.44 10.92
C LYS A 30 9.57 -1.99 12.38
N LYS A 31 10.15 -0.81 12.65
CA LYS A 31 10.20 -0.25 14.01
C LYS A 31 8.80 0.15 14.48
N LEU A 32 8.00 0.79 13.63
CA LEU A 32 6.62 1.15 13.96
C LEU A 32 5.76 -0.09 14.22
N ASP A 33 5.88 -1.12 13.39
CA ASP A 33 5.18 -2.39 13.56
C ASP A 33 5.57 -3.08 14.87
N LYS A 34 6.87 -3.04 15.22
CA LYS A 34 7.36 -3.57 16.49
C LYS A 34 6.81 -2.80 17.69
N LEU A 35 6.83 -1.46 17.64
CA LEU A 35 6.27 -0.62 18.71
C LEU A 35 4.75 -0.82 18.85
N LEU A 36 4.05 -1.06 17.76
CA LEU A 36 2.62 -1.36 17.77
C LEU A 36 2.31 -2.72 18.43
N ALA A 37 3.19 -3.71 18.24
CA ALA A 37 3.00 -5.07 18.77
C ALA A 37 3.51 -5.24 20.20
N GLU A 38 4.63 -4.63 20.54
CA GLU A 38 5.41 -4.88 21.76
C GLU A 38 5.70 -3.61 22.56
N GLY A 39 5.35 -2.43 22.04
CA GLY A 39 5.59 -1.14 22.69
C GLY A 39 4.64 -0.89 23.86
N ASP A 40 4.92 0.18 24.60
CA ASP A 40 4.02 0.66 25.63
C ASP A 40 2.72 1.25 25.04
N ALA A 41 1.73 1.45 25.89
CA ALA A 41 0.42 1.97 25.49
C ALA A 41 0.52 3.41 24.89
N GLU A 42 1.51 4.19 25.28
CA GLU A 42 1.70 5.56 24.81
C GLU A 42 2.24 5.56 23.38
N ALA A 43 3.26 4.74 23.08
CA ALA A 43 3.77 4.55 21.71
C ALA A 43 2.68 4.00 20.79
N GLY A 44 1.95 2.98 21.23
CA GLY A 44 0.81 2.42 20.51
C GLY A 44 -0.27 3.46 20.23
N GLY A 45 -0.62 4.28 21.21
CA GLY A 45 -1.60 5.35 21.10
C GLY A 45 -1.22 6.40 20.05
N ILE A 46 0.05 6.81 19.99
CA ILE A 46 0.55 7.76 18.98
C ILE A 46 0.43 7.15 17.58
N ILE A 47 0.83 5.90 17.40
CA ILE A 47 0.77 5.23 16.10
C ILE A 47 -0.68 5.08 15.65
N HIS A 48 -1.59 4.65 16.51
CA HIS A 48 -3.01 4.54 16.19
C HIS A 48 -3.64 5.89 15.84
N SER A 49 -3.28 6.95 16.56
CA SER A 49 -3.76 8.29 16.26
C SER A 49 -3.28 8.79 14.88
N ALA A 50 -2.04 8.50 14.53
CA ALA A 50 -1.51 8.83 13.21
C ALA A 50 -2.15 8.00 12.09
N VAL A 51 -2.48 6.73 12.35
CA VAL A 51 -3.24 5.86 11.44
C VAL A 51 -4.65 6.40 11.22
N GLU A 52 -5.32 6.82 12.28
CA GLU A 52 -6.66 7.42 12.19
C GLU A 52 -6.65 8.70 11.35
N ASP A 53 -5.73 9.63 11.63
CA ASP A 53 -5.59 10.87 10.86
C ASP A 53 -5.34 10.57 9.37
N PHE A 54 -4.49 9.59 9.08
CA PHE A 54 -4.21 9.18 7.70
C PHE A 54 -5.45 8.57 7.03
N ALA A 55 -6.15 7.67 7.71
CA ALA A 55 -7.34 7.01 7.17
C ALA A 55 -8.45 8.02 6.87
N GLN A 56 -8.66 9.01 7.74
CA GLN A 56 -9.61 10.10 7.50
C GLN A 56 -9.22 10.95 6.29
N ALA A 57 -7.94 11.32 6.17
CA ALA A 57 -7.45 12.08 5.02
C ALA A 57 -7.60 11.29 3.71
N LEU A 58 -7.27 9.99 3.72
CA LEU A 58 -7.42 9.12 2.55
C LEU A 58 -8.90 8.94 2.17
N THR A 59 -9.78 8.70 3.14
CA THR A 59 -11.23 8.64 2.94
C THR A 59 -11.74 9.92 2.28
N PHE A 60 -11.33 11.09 2.77
CA PHE A 60 -11.71 12.37 2.18
C PHE A 60 -11.26 12.49 0.72
N VAL A 61 -10.02 12.11 0.43
CA VAL A 61 -9.47 12.15 -0.95
C VAL A 61 -10.23 11.20 -1.86
N ILE A 62 -10.47 9.95 -1.44
CA ILE A 62 -11.24 8.95 -2.19
C ILE A 62 -12.63 9.50 -2.52
N LYS A 63 -13.35 10.00 -1.53
CA LYS A 63 -14.70 10.58 -1.73
C LYS A 63 -14.70 11.75 -2.71
N ARG A 64 -13.64 12.55 -2.75
CA ARG A 64 -13.50 13.62 -3.76
C ARG A 64 -13.31 13.06 -5.17
N TYR A 65 -12.46 12.05 -5.34
CA TYR A 65 -12.25 11.44 -6.65
C TYR A 65 -13.51 10.76 -7.18
N LEU A 66 -14.24 10.02 -6.34
CA LEU A 66 -15.49 9.35 -6.73
C LEU A 66 -16.59 10.30 -7.21
N LYS A 67 -16.51 11.60 -6.85
CA LYS A 67 -17.41 12.63 -7.39
C LYS A 67 -17.07 13.06 -8.82
N THR A 68 -15.89 12.72 -9.32
CA THR A 68 -15.49 13.06 -10.68
C THR A 68 -16.03 12.03 -11.69
N ALA A 69 -16.28 12.46 -12.91
CA ALA A 69 -16.86 11.59 -13.95
C ALA A 69 -16.00 10.34 -14.22
N SER A 70 -14.68 10.50 -14.21
CA SER A 70 -13.72 9.43 -14.52
C SER A 70 -13.66 8.32 -13.45
N TRP A 71 -14.11 8.59 -12.21
CA TRP A 71 -14.00 7.68 -11.08
C TRP A 71 -15.35 7.22 -10.53
N ARG A 72 -16.44 7.72 -11.10
CA ARG A 72 -17.80 7.46 -10.59
C ARG A 72 -18.18 5.98 -10.54
N GLU A 73 -17.68 5.20 -11.51
CA GLU A 73 -17.96 3.78 -11.66
C GLU A 73 -16.84 2.89 -11.07
N THR A 74 -15.97 3.46 -10.22
CA THR A 74 -14.92 2.69 -9.55
C THR A 74 -15.55 1.80 -8.49
N GLU A 75 -15.30 0.50 -8.54
CA GLU A 75 -15.79 -0.50 -7.60
C GLU A 75 -14.76 -0.84 -6.53
N ALA A 76 -13.47 -0.79 -6.87
CA ALA A 76 -12.37 -1.12 -5.96
C ALA A 76 -11.18 -0.18 -6.12
N ILE A 77 -10.45 0.02 -5.03
CA ILE A 77 -9.18 0.75 -5.00
C ILE A 77 -8.09 -0.19 -4.49
N VAL A 78 -7.07 -0.39 -5.31
CA VAL A 78 -5.91 -1.20 -4.94
C VAL A 78 -4.80 -0.31 -4.40
N ILE A 79 -4.39 -0.54 -3.16
CA ILE A 79 -3.28 0.17 -2.51
C ILE A 79 -2.00 -0.65 -2.68
N GLY A 80 -1.02 -0.08 -3.35
CA GLY A 80 0.29 -0.70 -3.59
C GLY A 80 1.41 -0.12 -2.74
N GLY A 81 2.64 -0.50 -3.08
CA GLY A 81 3.85 0.00 -2.45
C GLY A 81 4.06 -0.54 -1.04
N GLY A 82 4.78 0.24 -0.25
CA GLY A 82 5.19 -0.22 1.07
C GLY A 82 4.08 -0.39 2.12
N PHE A 83 2.84 -0.03 1.82
CA PHE A 83 1.71 -0.26 2.72
C PHE A 83 1.45 -1.75 2.98
N ARG A 84 1.56 -2.57 1.94
CA ARG A 84 1.35 -4.01 2.06
C ARG A 84 2.31 -4.70 3.03
N GLU A 85 3.51 -4.17 3.19
CA GLU A 85 4.60 -4.80 3.93
C GLU A 85 4.67 -4.37 5.40
N SER A 86 3.64 -3.68 5.90
CA SER A 86 3.64 -3.19 7.27
C SER A 86 2.27 -3.31 7.92
N ARG A 87 2.25 -3.67 9.20
CA ARG A 87 1.03 -3.74 9.99
C ARG A 87 0.35 -2.38 10.09
N VAL A 88 1.14 -1.31 10.21
CA VAL A 88 0.63 0.07 10.18
C VAL A 88 -0.11 0.37 8.88
N GLY A 89 0.43 -0.08 7.75
CA GLY A 89 -0.23 0.07 6.45
C GLY A 89 -1.53 -0.72 6.33
N GLU A 90 -1.54 -1.98 6.79
CA GLU A 90 -2.76 -2.80 6.84
C GLU A 90 -3.85 -2.14 7.70
N LEU A 91 -3.48 -1.63 8.87
CA LEU A 91 -4.42 -0.93 9.76
C LEU A 91 -4.97 0.35 9.09
N ALA A 92 -4.12 1.11 8.41
CA ALA A 92 -4.54 2.32 7.71
C ALA A 92 -5.52 2.00 6.57
N ALA A 93 -5.26 0.96 5.78
CA ALA A 93 -6.16 0.51 4.72
C ALA A 93 -7.50 0.01 5.29
N GLY A 94 -7.47 -0.87 6.29
CA GLY A 94 -8.67 -1.40 6.93
C GLY A 94 -9.49 -0.31 7.63
N ARG A 95 -8.82 0.68 8.26
CA ARG A 95 -9.53 1.82 8.86
C ARG A 95 -10.17 2.71 7.81
N THR A 96 -9.50 2.96 6.68
CA THR A 96 -10.07 3.70 5.55
C THR A 96 -11.32 3.00 5.01
N GLU A 97 -11.25 1.69 4.83
CA GLU A 97 -12.40 0.90 4.38
C GLU A 97 -13.57 0.98 5.36
N ALA A 98 -13.31 0.88 6.66
CA ALA A 98 -14.33 1.02 7.69
C ALA A 98 -15.01 2.39 7.67
N LEU A 99 -14.23 3.47 7.45
CA LEU A 99 -14.77 4.83 7.33
C LEU A 99 -15.62 5.00 6.08
N LEU A 100 -15.19 4.46 4.93
CA LEU A 100 -15.97 4.49 3.69
C LEU A 100 -17.28 3.72 3.84
N LYS A 101 -17.26 2.55 4.46
CA LYS A 101 -18.48 1.77 4.76
C LYS A 101 -19.43 2.50 5.70
N ALA A 102 -18.90 3.19 6.74
CA ALA A 102 -19.70 3.99 7.65
C ALA A 102 -20.37 5.19 6.95
N ASP A 103 -19.74 5.71 5.91
CA ASP A 103 -20.28 6.79 5.06
C ASP A 103 -21.15 6.28 3.89
N GLU A 104 -21.49 4.98 3.89
CA GLU A 104 -22.28 4.32 2.84
C GLU A 104 -21.68 4.44 1.42
N VAL A 105 -20.33 4.49 1.34
CA VAL A 105 -19.61 4.50 0.07
C VAL A 105 -19.26 3.07 -0.31
N PRO A 106 -19.91 2.49 -1.36
CA PRO A 106 -19.77 1.07 -1.71
C PRO A 106 -18.50 0.84 -2.55
N ILE A 107 -17.35 1.02 -1.94
CA ILE A 107 -16.06 0.79 -2.59
C ILE A 107 -15.19 -0.14 -1.75
N GLU A 108 -14.53 -1.09 -2.42
CA GLU A 108 -13.61 -2.02 -1.78
C GLU A 108 -12.19 -1.43 -1.72
N ILE A 109 -11.51 -1.63 -0.61
CA ILE A 109 -10.10 -1.28 -0.45
C ILE A 109 -9.29 -2.58 -0.39
N GLU A 110 -8.45 -2.81 -1.38
CA GLU A 110 -7.57 -3.98 -1.42
C GLU A 110 -6.10 -3.57 -1.32
N LEU A 111 -5.32 -4.37 -0.59
CA LEU A 111 -3.86 -4.29 -0.68
C LEU A 111 -3.37 -5.16 -1.84
N ILE A 112 -2.39 -4.65 -2.57
CA ILE A 112 -1.80 -5.36 -3.71
C ILE A 112 -1.32 -6.75 -3.29
N LYS A 113 -1.66 -7.79 -4.07
CA LYS A 113 -1.36 -9.19 -3.74
C LYS A 113 0.10 -9.57 -3.99
N ASN A 114 0.71 -9.00 -5.03
CA ASN A 114 2.09 -9.28 -5.38
C ASN A 114 3.06 -8.39 -4.58
N HIS A 115 4.28 -8.88 -4.40
CA HIS A 115 5.33 -8.07 -3.76
C HIS A 115 5.53 -6.75 -4.52
N PRO A 116 5.69 -5.60 -3.86
CA PRO A 116 5.80 -4.30 -4.54
C PRO A 116 6.89 -4.21 -5.60
N ASN A 117 7.99 -4.95 -5.43
CA ASN A 117 9.07 -5.00 -6.42
C ASN A 117 8.75 -5.85 -7.65
N GLU A 118 7.77 -6.75 -7.57
CA GLU A 118 7.37 -7.67 -8.64
C GLU A 118 6.10 -7.20 -9.35
N ALA A 119 5.28 -6.43 -8.65
CA ALA A 119 3.98 -6.02 -9.14
C ALA A 119 4.03 -5.25 -10.46
N GLY A 120 5.02 -4.37 -10.64
CA GLY A 120 5.21 -3.64 -11.89
C GLY A 120 5.61 -4.56 -13.05
N LEU A 121 6.47 -5.55 -12.77
CA LEU A 121 6.91 -6.53 -13.77
C LEU A 121 5.76 -7.43 -14.20
N ILE A 122 4.98 -7.95 -13.24
CA ILE A 122 3.79 -8.78 -13.51
C ILE A 122 2.73 -7.94 -14.24
N GLY A 123 2.50 -6.71 -13.80
CA GLY A 123 1.57 -5.76 -14.41
C GLY A 123 1.90 -5.48 -15.87
N ALA A 124 3.18 -5.45 -16.24
CA ALA A 124 3.60 -5.28 -17.64
C ALA A 124 3.04 -6.41 -18.54
N ALA A 125 2.93 -7.65 -18.04
CA ALA A 125 2.33 -8.74 -18.81
C ALA A 125 0.83 -8.51 -19.07
N HIS A 126 0.11 -7.91 -18.13
CA HIS A 126 -1.32 -7.58 -18.29
C HIS A 126 -1.58 -6.43 -19.28
N LEU A 127 -0.58 -5.61 -19.58
CA LEU A 127 -0.70 -4.55 -20.58
C LEU A 127 -0.49 -5.05 -22.01
N MET A 128 0.01 -6.29 -22.18
CA MET A 128 0.25 -6.86 -23.49
C MET A 128 -1.04 -7.49 -24.05
N PRO A 129 -1.33 -7.32 -25.36
CA PRO A 129 -2.40 -8.07 -26.00
C PRO A 129 -2.19 -9.57 -25.85
N SER A 130 -3.24 -10.32 -25.53
CA SER A 130 -3.14 -11.77 -25.24
C SER A 130 -2.51 -12.57 -26.38
N TRP A 131 -2.78 -12.18 -27.64
CA TRP A 131 -2.21 -12.84 -28.82
C TRP A 131 -0.68 -12.75 -28.91
N MET A 132 -0.06 -11.71 -28.32
CA MET A 132 1.40 -11.56 -28.28
C MET A 132 2.04 -12.51 -27.26
N LEU A 133 1.28 -12.99 -26.30
CA LEU A 133 1.75 -13.89 -25.26
C LEU A 133 1.54 -15.37 -25.61
N GLU A 134 0.75 -15.64 -26.66
CA GLU A 134 0.48 -17.01 -27.10
C GLU A 134 1.75 -17.70 -27.58
N GLY A 135 1.98 -18.92 -27.05
CA GLY A 135 3.16 -19.72 -27.39
C GLY A 135 4.42 -19.39 -26.59
N PHE A 136 4.37 -18.41 -25.69
CA PHE A 136 5.48 -18.09 -24.81
C PHE A 136 5.18 -18.55 -23.37
N ASP A 137 6.19 -19.09 -22.69
CA ASP A 137 6.10 -19.47 -21.27
C ASP A 137 6.49 -18.32 -20.34
N GLY A 138 7.24 -17.34 -20.85
CA GLY A 138 7.70 -16.18 -20.08
C GLY A 138 8.06 -14.98 -20.94
N MET A 139 8.22 -13.84 -20.30
CA MET A 139 8.68 -12.61 -20.91
C MET A 139 9.69 -11.87 -20.01
N LEU A 140 10.63 -11.14 -20.63
CA LEU A 140 11.46 -10.18 -19.91
C LEU A 140 10.66 -8.88 -19.71
N ALA A 141 10.45 -8.51 -18.46
CA ALA A 141 9.81 -7.26 -18.09
C ALA A 141 10.83 -6.29 -17.49
N VAL A 142 10.67 -4.99 -17.79
CA VAL A 142 11.47 -3.91 -17.23
C VAL A 142 10.52 -2.83 -16.72
N ASP A 143 10.67 -2.48 -15.46
CA ASP A 143 9.94 -1.39 -14.80
C ASP A 143 10.91 -0.26 -14.48
N ILE A 144 10.70 0.90 -15.10
CA ILE A 144 11.53 2.09 -14.92
C ILE A 144 10.74 3.09 -14.08
N GLY A 145 11.01 3.10 -12.78
CA GLY A 145 10.43 4.05 -11.84
C GLY A 145 11.30 5.29 -11.63
N GLY A 146 10.79 6.24 -10.88
CA GLY A 146 11.51 7.49 -10.58
C GLY A 146 12.81 7.33 -9.77
N SER A 147 12.91 6.29 -8.94
CA SER A 147 14.06 6.04 -8.06
C SER A 147 14.74 4.69 -8.30
N ASN A 148 14.08 3.76 -8.96
CA ASN A 148 14.57 2.40 -9.16
C ASN A 148 14.24 1.89 -10.56
N ILE A 149 15.15 1.10 -11.11
CA ILE A 149 14.91 0.28 -12.31
C ILE A 149 14.85 -1.17 -11.85
N ARG A 150 13.82 -1.90 -12.26
CA ARG A 150 13.63 -3.32 -11.99
C ARG A 150 13.57 -4.05 -13.31
N ALA A 151 14.20 -5.21 -13.38
CA ALA A 151 14.10 -6.11 -14.53
C ALA A 151 13.95 -7.54 -14.01
N GLY A 152 13.17 -8.35 -14.71
CA GLY A 152 12.98 -9.74 -14.33
C GLY A 152 12.23 -10.52 -15.38
N ILE A 153 12.33 -11.84 -15.30
CA ILE A 153 11.56 -12.75 -16.16
C ILE A 153 10.22 -13.01 -15.47
N VAL A 154 9.14 -12.74 -16.18
CA VAL A 154 7.78 -13.07 -15.74
C VAL A 154 7.37 -14.38 -16.39
N GLU A 155 7.17 -15.42 -15.59
CA GLU A 155 6.53 -16.67 -16.04
C GLU A 155 5.03 -16.42 -16.23
N LEU A 156 4.54 -16.61 -17.44
CA LEU A 156 3.14 -16.30 -17.79
C LEU A 156 2.16 -17.35 -17.26
N LYS A 157 2.59 -18.62 -17.18
CA LYS A 157 1.79 -19.74 -16.68
C LYS A 157 0.41 -19.88 -17.35
N LEU A 158 0.29 -19.53 -18.64
CA LEU A 158 -0.96 -19.50 -19.40
C LEU A 158 -1.68 -20.86 -19.44
N ARG A 159 -0.94 -21.97 -19.28
CA ARG A 159 -1.54 -23.31 -19.14
C ARG A 159 -2.30 -23.50 -17.83
N LYS A 160 -1.95 -22.73 -16.78
CA LYS A 160 -2.60 -22.78 -15.47
C LYS A 160 -3.75 -21.77 -15.35
N ALA A 161 -3.58 -20.60 -15.96
CA ALA A 161 -4.59 -19.53 -15.96
C ALA A 161 -4.38 -18.62 -17.17
N LYS A 162 -5.36 -18.57 -18.06
CA LYS A 162 -5.30 -17.76 -19.29
C LYS A 162 -5.37 -16.25 -19.02
N ASP A 163 -5.91 -15.87 -17.87
CA ASP A 163 -6.07 -14.50 -17.40
C ASP A 163 -4.83 -13.93 -16.70
N LEU A 164 -3.70 -14.63 -16.77
CA LEU A 164 -2.44 -14.25 -16.10
C LEU A 164 -2.52 -14.19 -14.57
N SER A 165 -3.63 -14.60 -13.94
CA SER A 165 -3.78 -14.58 -12.47
C SER A 165 -2.75 -15.45 -11.73
N LYS A 166 -2.02 -16.30 -12.45
CA LYS A 166 -0.93 -17.16 -11.95
C LYS A 166 0.46 -16.73 -12.42
N ALA A 167 0.55 -15.61 -13.14
CA ALA A 167 1.84 -15.07 -13.53
C ALA A 167 2.69 -14.72 -12.29
N ALA A 168 3.98 -14.93 -12.37
CA ALA A 168 4.91 -14.68 -11.27
C ALA A 168 6.29 -14.31 -11.81
N VAL A 169 7.05 -13.55 -11.04
CA VAL A 169 8.45 -13.31 -11.36
C VAL A 169 9.24 -14.58 -11.05
N TYR A 170 10.10 -14.97 -12.00
CA TYR A 170 11.01 -16.09 -11.82
C TYR A 170 12.05 -15.72 -10.76
N ALA A 171 12.14 -16.51 -9.69
CA ALA A 171 13.07 -16.34 -8.59
C ALA A 171 14.38 -17.09 -8.84
#